data_ebcb2aea277d123b352225bae64de187
#
_entry.id   ebcb2aea277d123b352225bae64de187
#
_cell.length_a   1.000
_cell.length_b   1.000
_cell.length_c   1.000
_cell.angle_alpha   90.00
_cell.angle_beta   90.00
_cell.angle_gamma   90.00
#
_symmetry.space_group_name_H-M   'P 1'
#
loop_
_entity.id
_entity.type
_entity.pdbx_description
1 polymer ?
#
loop_
_entity_poly.entity_id
_entity_poly.type
_entity_poly.pdbx_seq_one_letter_code
_entity_poly.pdbx_strand_id
1 'polypeptide(L)'
;MAILRTGSATGVPTKDEDGHGTFTASVAAGSANVENQFVGAAPEAMIAMVKLKPAKQYLRDYYFIRDEALAYQENDMLAGLYYLNQLALKYDRPLVLCVPLGCSLGGHNGTAPIC
;
A
#
# COMPACT_ATOMS: atom_id res chain seq x y z
N MET A 1 5.41 -2.45 -7.24
CA MET A 1 6.05 -1.28 -7.88
C MET A 1 5.69 -0.05 -7.06
N ALA A 2 6.67 0.70 -6.61
CA ALA A 2 6.45 1.87 -5.76
C ALA A 2 6.41 3.13 -6.62
N ILE A 3 5.53 4.04 -6.28
CA ILE A 3 5.41 5.36 -6.92
C ILE A 3 5.86 6.40 -5.90
N LEU A 4 6.94 7.11 -6.21
CA LEU A 4 7.35 8.31 -5.49
C LEU A 4 6.69 9.51 -6.15
N ARG A 5 5.90 10.28 -5.42
CA ARG A 5 5.44 11.57 -5.89
C ARG A 5 6.51 12.64 -5.62
N THR A 6 7.41 12.80 -6.56
CA THR A 6 8.08 14.06 -6.79
C THR A 6 7.47 14.66 -8.06
N GLY A 7 6.56 15.58 -7.95
CA GLY A 7 6.09 16.51 -8.98
C GLY A 7 5.81 16.07 -10.44
N SER A 8 6.10 14.84 -10.84
CA SER A 8 5.84 14.34 -12.20
C SER A 8 5.64 12.84 -12.21
N ALA A 9 4.42 12.40 -12.48
CA ALA A 9 4.04 10.99 -12.60
C ALA A 9 4.27 10.43 -14.02
N THR A 10 5.33 10.83 -14.69
CA THR A 10 5.67 10.33 -16.02
C THR A 10 6.50 9.05 -15.89
N GLY A 11 5.93 7.91 -16.24
CA GLY A 11 6.68 6.69 -16.46
C GLY A 11 6.28 5.45 -15.65
N VAL A 12 5.26 5.51 -14.79
CA VAL A 12 4.78 4.31 -14.07
C VAL A 12 3.54 3.75 -14.75
N PRO A 13 3.61 2.57 -15.37
CA PRO A 13 2.49 2.00 -16.13
C PRO A 13 1.38 1.42 -15.24
N THR A 14 1.60 1.32 -13.93
CA THR A 14 0.64 0.76 -12.97
C THR A 14 -0.35 1.81 -12.50
N LYS A 15 -1.65 1.47 -12.60
CA LYS A 15 -2.76 2.30 -12.13
C LYS A 15 -3.48 1.58 -10.99
N ASP A 16 -4.13 2.36 -10.14
CA ASP A 16 -5.11 1.84 -9.18
C ASP A 16 -6.42 1.60 -9.93
N GLU A 17 -6.88 0.36 -9.95
CA GLU A 17 -8.10 -0.06 -10.65
C GLU A 17 -9.29 -0.21 -9.71
N ASP A 18 -9.02 -0.33 -8.40
CA ASP A 18 -10.03 -0.49 -7.36
C ASP A 18 -10.38 0.83 -6.65
N GLY A 19 -9.41 1.74 -6.54
CA GLY A 19 -9.55 3.05 -5.90
C GLY A 19 -9.29 3.04 -4.39
N HIS A 20 -9.26 1.90 -3.72
CA HIS A 20 -9.04 1.82 -2.27
C HIS A 20 -7.67 2.37 -1.84
N GLY A 21 -6.60 2.03 -2.57
CA GLY A 21 -5.26 2.54 -2.29
C GLY A 21 -5.15 4.05 -2.49
N THR A 22 -5.77 4.57 -3.54
CA THR A 22 -5.83 6.01 -3.83
C THR A 22 -6.62 6.76 -2.74
N PHE A 23 -7.75 6.22 -2.32
CA PHE A 23 -8.58 6.79 -1.26
C PHE A 23 -7.79 6.88 0.06
N THR A 24 -7.20 5.76 0.50
CA THR A 24 -6.45 5.72 1.77
C THR A 24 -5.23 6.63 1.75
N ALA A 25 -4.50 6.69 0.63
CA ALA A 25 -3.38 7.62 0.46
C ALA A 25 -3.82 9.09 0.48
N SER A 26 -4.99 9.40 -0.09
CA SER A 26 -5.55 10.76 -0.06
C SER A 26 -5.89 11.19 1.36
N VAL A 27 -6.51 10.31 2.14
CA VAL A 27 -6.82 10.58 3.56
C VAL A 27 -5.55 10.79 4.37
N ALA A 28 -4.51 10.01 4.13
CA ALA A 28 -3.25 10.13 4.85
C ALA A 28 -2.46 11.39 4.48
N ALA A 29 -2.32 11.70 3.20
CA ALA A 29 -1.37 12.71 2.73
C ALA A 29 -1.82 13.43 1.44
N GLY A 30 -3.13 13.52 1.19
CA GLY A 30 -3.66 14.29 0.06
C GLY A 30 -3.39 15.78 0.20
N SER A 31 -3.00 16.44 -0.89
CA SER A 31 -2.85 17.88 -0.95
C SER A 31 -4.18 18.61 -0.71
N ALA A 32 -4.14 19.82 -0.21
CA ALA A 32 -5.32 20.64 -0.04
C ALA A 32 -6.08 20.80 -1.37
N ASN A 33 -7.36 20.49 -1.33
CA ASN A 33 -8.28 20.70 -2.45
C ASN A 33 -9.28 21.78 -2.05
N VAL A 34 -9.15 22.94 -2.71
CA VAL A 34 -9.97 24.12 -2.41
C VAL A 34 -11.45 23.90 -2.75
N GLU A 35 -11.73 23.12 -3.81
CA GLU A 35 -13.10 22.87 -4.26
C GLU A 35 -13.88 22.01 -3.25
N ASN A 36 -13.24 20.98 -2.69
CA ASN A 36 -13.89 20.04 -1.79
C ASN A 36 -13.58 20.29 -0.32
N GLN A 37 -12.81 21.32 0.00
CA GLN A 37 -12.36 21.65 1.36
C GLN A 37 -11.68 20.44 2.07
N PHE A 38 -11.07 19.57 1.28
CA PHE A 38 -10.42 18.36 1.77
C PHE A 38 -8.93 18.55 1.82
N VAL A 39 -8.33 18.10 2.91
CA VAL A 39 -6.88 17.99 3.08
C VAL A 39 -6.56 16.72 3.85
N GLY A 40 -5.57 15.97 3.43
CA GLY A 40 -5.09 14.80 4.15
C GLY A 40 -4.42 15.18 5.48
N ALA A 41 -4.24 14.19 6.34
CA ALA A 41 -3.64 14.40 7.66
C ALA A 41 -2.21 14.96 7.62
N ALA A 42 -1.44 14.62 6.58
CA ALA A 42 -0.06 15.07 6.38
C ALA A 42 0.17 15.53 4.93
N PRO A 43 -0.40 16.67 4.49
CA PRO A 43 -0.41 17.08 3.08
C PRO A 43 0.97 17.39 2.51
N GLU A 44 1.94 17.74 3.35
CA GLU A 44 3.33 18.00 2.97
C GLU A 44 4.22 16.75 3.01
N ALA A 45 3.66 15.58 3.34
CA ALA A 45 4.44 14.35 3.40
C ALA A 45 4.84 13.88 1.99
N MET A 46 6.05 13.33 1.89
CA MET A 46 6.46 12.57 0.72
C MET A 46 5.74 11.24 0.71
N ILE A 47 5.08 10.90 -0.39
CA ILE A 47 4.31 9.67 -0.53
C ILE A 47 5.11 8.65 -1.32
N ALA A 48 5.23 7.43 -0.77
CA ALA A 48 5.70 6.26 -1.48
C ALA A 48 4.61 5.18 -1.43
N MET A 49 4.26 4.58 -2.56
CA MET A 49 3.19 3.58 -2.65
C MET A 49 3.71 2.28 -3.25
N VAL A 50 3.20 1.18 -2.74
CA VAL A 50 3.39 -0.15 -3.32
C VAL A 50 2.04 -0.71 -3.72
N LYS A 51 1.83 -0.94 -5.02
CA LYS A 51 0.67 -1.69 -5.51
C LYS A 51 0.98 -3.17 -5.39
N LEU A 52 0.25 -3.87 -4.55
CA LEU A 52 0.34 -5.32 -4.42
C LEU A 52 -0.29 -6.01 -5.63
N LYS A 53 0.24 -7.18 -5.96
CA LYS A 53 -0.35 -8.06 -6.97
C LYS A 53 -1.48 -8.87 -6.33
N PRO A 54 -2.57 -9.14 -7.07
CA PRO A 54 -3.54 -10.13 -6.62
C PRO A 54 -2.88 -11.49 -6.36
N ALA A 55 -3.37 -12.19 -5.36
CA ALA A 55 -2.93 -13.55 -5.06
C ALA A 55 -3.12 -14.46 -6.28
N LYS A 56 -2.15 -15.33 -6.52
CA LYS A 56 -2.20 -16.28 -7.63
C LYS A 56 -3.34 -17.28 -7.45
N GLN A 57 -3.92 -17.74 -8.56
CA GLN A 57 -5.09 -18.62 -8.54
C GLN A 57 -4.90 -19.86 -7.67
N TYR A 58 -3.78 -20.54 -7.75
CA TYR A 58 -3.52 -21.73 -6.95
C TYR A 58 -3.56 -21.48 -5.42
N LEU A 59 -3.22 -20.27 -4.96
CA LEU A 59 -3.35 -19.89 -3.55
C LEU A 59 -4.80 -19.60 -3.20
N ARG A 60 -5.51 -18.94 -4.08
CA ARG A 60 -6.95 -18.68 -3.92
C ARG A 60 -7.72 -20.00 -3.79
N ASP A 61 -7.42 -20.96 -4.65
CA ASP A 61 -8.02 -22.30 -4.63
C ASP A 61 -7.69 -23.04 -3.34
N TYR A 62 -6.42 -23.00 -2.93
CA TYR A 62 -5.96 -23.65 -1.70
C TYR A 62 -6.62 -23.09 -0.43
N TYR A 63 -6.84 -21.78 -0.36
CA TYR A 63 -7.48 -21.12 0.78
C TYR A 63 -8.99 -20.91 0.60
N PHE A 64 -9.61 -21.47 -0.43
CA PHE A 64 -11.04 -21.34 -0.74
C PHE A 64 -11.51 -19.89 -0.84
N ILE A 65 -10.68 -19.02 -1.41
CA ILE A 65 -10.98 -17.60 -1.60
C ILE A 65 -11.87 -17.43 -2.82
N ARG A 66 -13.01 -16.77 -2.67
CA ARG A 66 -13.93 -16.49 -3.77
C ARG A 66 -13.25 -15.66 -4.86
N ASP A 67 -13.63 -15.89 -6.12
CA ASP A 67 -13.00 -15.22 -7.27
C ASP A 67 -13.15 -13.70 -7.23
N GLU A 68 -14.26 -13.19 -6.75
CA GLU A 68 -14.53 -11.77 -6.61
C GLU A 68 -13.88 -11.11 -5.38
N ALA A 69 -13.33 -11.88 -4.44
CA ALA A 69 -12.70 -11.33 -3.25
C ALA A 69 -11.28 -10.84 -3.54
N LEU A 70 -10.94 -9.65 -3.06
CA LEU A 70 -9.57 -9.16 -3.10
C LEU A 70 -8.70 -9.95 -2.12
N ALA A 71 -7.62 -10.52 -2.63
CA ALA A 71 -6.65 -11.26 -1.82
C ALA A 71 -5.23 -10.97 -2.31
N TYR A 72 -4.30 -10.90 -1.38
CA TYR A 72 -2.89 -10.59 -1.63
C TYR A 72 -2.00 -11.63 -0.95
N GLN A 73 -0.77 -11.75 -1.43
CA GLN A 73 0.22 -12.68 -0.88
C GLN A 73 1.07 -11.98 0.18
N GLU A 74 1.31 -12.67 1.29
CA GLU A 74 2.15 -12.19 2.38
C GLU A 74 3.57 -11.84 1.90
N ASN A 75 4.17 -12.67 1.06
CA ASN A 75 5.51 -12.42 0.53
C ASN A 75 5.62 -11.12 -0.27
N ASP A 76 4.58 -10.75 -1.01
CA ASP A 76 4.55 -9.49 -1.76
C ASP A 76 4.42 -8.30 -0.80
N MET A 77 3.71 -8.46 0.32
CA MET A 77 3.63 -7.45 1.39
C MET A 77 5.00 -7.25 2.06
N LEU A 78 5.67 -8.33 2.46
CA LEU A 78 7.01 -8.27 3.05
C LEU A 78 8.02 -7.60 2.11
N ALA A 79 8.00 -7.96 0.83
CA ALA A 79 8.85 -7.33 -0.17
C ALA A 79 8.54 -5.83 -0.32
N GLY A 80 7.27 -5.45 -0.27
CA GLY A 80 6.84 -4.05 -0.30
C GLY A 80 7.30 -3.26 0.91
N LEU A 81 7.16 -3.81 2.11
CA LEU A 81 7.64 -3.20 3.36
C LEU A 81 9.16 -3.01 3.34
N TYR A 82 9.89 -4.04 2.93
CA TYR A 82 11.34 -3.96 2.77
C TYR A 82 11.74 -2.84 1.81
N TYR A 83 11.09 -2.77 0.65
CA TYR A 83 11.35 -1.72 -0.34
C TYR A 83 11.10 -0.32 0.23
N LEU A 84 9.99 -0.09 0.92
CA LEU A 84 9.68 1.21 1.53
C LEU A 84 10.70 1.59 2.61
N ASN A 85 11.16 0.63 3.39
CA ASN A 85 12.23 0.86 4.36
C ASN A 85 13.54 1.27 3.69
N GLN A 86 13.93 0.61 2.59
CA GLN A 86 15.11 0.99 1.82
C GLN A 86 15.00 2.40 1.21
N LEU A 87 13.80 2.79 0.80
CA LEU A 87 13.54 4.16 0.35
C LEU A 87 13.72 5.18 1.47
N ALA A 88 13.18 4.92 2.65
CA ALA A 88 13.31 5.80 3.81
C ALA A 88 14.79 6.02 4.17
N LEU A 89 15.57 4.95 4.20
CA LEU A 89 17.03 5.01 4.42
C LEU A 89 17.74 5.81 3.32
N LYS A 90 17.39 5.58 2.06
CA LYS A 90 17.99 6.28 0.92
C LYS A 90 17.75 7.78 0.95
N TYR A 91 16.57 8.22 1.41
CA TYR A 91 16.19 9.61 1.48
C TYR A 91 16.44 10.25 2.85
N ASP A 92 16.98 9.48 3.79
CA ASP A 92 17.23 9.90 5.17
C ASP A 92 16.00 10.57 5.81
N ARG A 93 14.85 9.86 5.73
CA ARG A 93 13.58 10.37 6.25
C ARG A 93 12.87 9.36 7.13
N PRO A 94 12.17 9.83 8.18
CA PRO A 94 11.33 8.95 8.97
C PRO A 94 10.21 8.36 8.09
N LEU A 95 9.85 7.11 8.36
CA LEU A 95 8.82 6.37 7.63
C LEU A 95 7.61 6.13 8.52
N VAL A 96 6.44 6.51 8.02
CA VAL A 96 5.14 6.08 8.55
C VAL A 96 4.50 5.14 7.55
N LEU A 97 4.22 3.92 7.99
CA LEU A 97 3.59 2.89 7.15
C LEU A 97 2.09 2.89 7.36
N CYS A 98 1.34 3.05 6.28
CA CYS A 98 -0.10 2.85 6.25
C CYS A 98 -0.37 1.54 5.50
N VAL A 99 -0.87 0.53 6.22
CA VAL A 99 -1.20 -0.79 5.67
C VAL A 99 -2.70 -1.03 5.85
N PRO A 100 -3.54 -0.51 4.96
CA PRO A 100 -5.00 -0.55 5.08
C PRO A 100 -5.57 -1.90 4.61
N LEU A 101 -4.96 -2.98 5.08
CA LEU A 101 -5.31 -4.36 4.77
C LEU A 101 -5.41 -5.14 6.08
N GLY A 102 -6.40 -6.02 6.17
CA GLY A 102 -6.57 -6.92 7.30
C GLY A 102 -6.22 -8.36 6.92
N CYS A 103 -5.78 -9.14 7.91
CA CYS A 103 -5.60 -10.57 7.79
C CYS A 103 -6.20 -11.26 9.02
N SER A 104 -6.98 -12.31 8.81
CA SER A 104 -7.54 -13.15 9.87
C SER A 104 -6.86 -14.52 9.96
N LEU A 105 -5.85 -14.77 9.12
CA LEU A 105 -5.09 -16.03 9.10
C LEU A 105 -3.77 -15.85 9.86
N GLY A 106 -3.34 -16.91 10.54
CA GLY A 106 -2.07 -16.96 11.26
C GLY A 106 -2.19 -16.75 12.76
N GLY A 107 -1.05 -16.68 13.43
CA GLY A 107 -0.98 -16.46 14.87
C GLY A 107 -1.24 -15.00 15.23
N HIS A 108 -2.14 -14.75 16.17
CA HIS A 108 -2.46 -13.40 16.67
C HIS A 108 -1.65 -13.02 17.93
N ASN A 109 -0.53 -13.68 18.16
CA ASN A 109 0.32 -13.51 19.33
C ASN A 109 1.61 -12.71 19.04
N GLY A 110 1.70 -12.07 17.88
CA GLY A 110 2.86 -11.28 17.47
C GLY A 110 4.07 -12.11 17.03
N THR A 111 3.92 -13.43 16.80
CA THR A 111 5.03 -14.29 16.35
C THR A 111 5.06 -14.51 14.85
N ALA A 112 3.98 -14.14 14.14
CA ALA A 112 3.95 -14.22 12.68
C ALA A 112 4.71 -13.03 12.06
N PRO A 113 5.33 -13.20 10.87
CA PRO A 113 6.15 -12.16 10.24
C PRO A 113 5.43 -10.84 9.94
N ILE A 114 4.09 -10.87 9.83
CA ILE A 114 3.25 -9.69 9.52
C ILE A 114 2.22 -9.39 10.63
N CYS A 115 2.21 -10.10 11.73
CA CYS A 115 1.29 -9.81 12.85
C CYS A 115 1.92 -8.92 13.89
#